data_f12f0f453dbd856bcce5b9819bc53bbd
#
_entry.id   f12f0f453dbd856bcce5b9819bc53bbd
#
_cell.length_a   1.000
_cell.length_b   1.000
_cell.length_c   1.000
_cell.angle_alpha   90.00
_cell.angle_beta   90.00
_cell.angle_gamma   90.00
#
_symmetry.space_group_name_H-M   'P 1'
#
loop_
_entity.id
_entity.type
_entity.pdbx_description
1 polymer ?
#
loop_
_entity_poly.entity_id
_entity_poly.type
_entity_poly.pdbx_seq_one_letter_code
_entity_poly.pdbx_strand_id
1 'polypeptide(L)'
;MNIKCGVIIYVFIINLILLSAEENKLTVDEILSLIDKNLYSKSQVYTSKMIVHGRRTSRTISFKAWVVGTNKAFTKYLSPAREAGTKMLKNDDKLWTYSPQTDRTIQISGHMLRQSVMGSDMSYNDMMEEQPLMEMYEATLEGIELMDDRSYHVLFLEGKIKGLSYPKRRIWVDTEFML
;
A
#
# COMPACT_ATOMS: atom_id res chain seq x y z
N MET A 1 46.84 45.85 26.25
CA MET A 1 46.69 44.53 26.93
C MET A 1 45.20 44.29 27.04
N ASN A 2 44.59 43.48 26.19
CA ASN A 2 43.22 42.93 26.26
C ASN A 2 42.73 42.51 24.86
N ILE A 3 43.44 41.51 24.24
CA ILE A 3 43.00 40.93 22.97
C ILE A 3 42.68 39.41 23.13
N LYS A 4 42.67 38.87 24.35
CA LYS A 4 42.48 37.43 24.56
C LYS A 4 41.06 36.99 24.91
N CYS A 5 40.13 37.93 25.16
CA CYS A 5 38.76 37.56 25.57
C CYS A 5 37.76 37.38 24.41
N GLY A 6 38.04 38.00 23.25
CA GLY A 6 37.12 37.96 22.10
C GLY A 6 37.15 36.68 21.28
N VAL A 7 38.31 36.00 21.24
CA VAL A 7 38.49 34.79 20.41
C VAL A 7 37.84 33.53 21.03
N ILE A 8 37.78 33.49 22.37
CA ILE A 8 37.20 32.31 23.07
C ILE A 8 35.68 32.30 22.96
N ILE A 9 35.01 33.49 22.93
CA ILE A 9 33.58 33.59 22.77
C ILE A 9 33.13 33.18 21.35
N TYR A 10 33.93 33.52 20.34
CA TYR A 10 33.60 33.18 18.94
C TYR A 10 33.72 31.66 18.68
N VAL A 11 34.68 30.98 19.30
CA VAL A 11 34.84 29.49 19.17
C VAL A 11 33.69 28.77 19.88
N PHE A 12 33.14 29.32 20.98
CA PHE A 12 32.00 28.71 21.69
C PHE A 12 30.68 28.89 20.95
N ILE A 13 30.50 30.01 20.23
CA ILE A 13 29.28 30.24 19.41
C ILE A 13 29.26 29.35 18.15
N ILE A 14 30.41 29.11 17.53
CA ILE A 14 30.50 28.22 16.36
C ILE A 14 30.22 26.76 16.74
N ASN A 15 30.61 26.31 17.94
CA ASN A 15 30.25 24.95 18.38
C ASN A 15 28.77 24.79 18.78
N LEU A 16 28.07 25.85 19.13
CA LEU A 16 26.64 25.78 19.47
C LEU A 16 25.73 25.73 18.22
N ILE A 17 26.22 26.18 17.06
CA ILE A 17 25.46 26.18 15.79
C ILE A 17 25.57 24.80 15.09
N LEU A 18 26.57 23.98 15.41
CA LEU A 18 26.72 22.64 14.85
C LEU A 18 25.89 21.57 15.55
N LEU A 19 25.16 21.90 16.61
CA LEU A 19 24.38 20.95 17.41
C LEU A 19 22.88 20.95 17.09
N SER A 20 22.41 21.62 16.04
CA SER A 20 20.98 21.79 15.77
C SER A 20 20.54 21.34 14.36
N ALA A 21 21.25 20.41 13.75
CA ALA A 21 20.78 19.71 12.56
C ALA A 21 20.72 18.19 12.82
N GLU A 22 20.03 17.78 13.88
CA GLU A 22 19.36 16.50 13.84
C GLU A 22 18.19 16.66 12.85
N GLU A 23 18.45 16.37 11.58
CA GLU A 23 17.38 16.08 10.64
C GLU A 23 16.49 15.04 11.32
N ASN A 24 15.26 15.46 11.60
CA ASN A 24 14.22 14.59 12.19
C ASN A 24 13.90 13.48 11.18
N LYS A 25 14.81 12.51 11.09
CA LYS A 25 14.72 11.40 10.15
C LYS A 25 13.63 10.48 10.66
N LEU A 26 12.55 10.38 9.90
CA LEU A 26 11.45 9.48 10.23
C LEU A 26 11.98 8.07 10.50
N THR A 27 11.52 7.47 11.56
CA THR A 27 11.78 6.06 11.85
C THR A 27 11.01 5.19 10.87
N VAL A 28 11.44 3.95 10.70
CA VAL A 28 10.75 2.99 9.82
C VAL A 28 9.28 2.81 10.23
N ASP A 29 9.02 2.73 11.53
CA ASP A 29 7.67 2.57 12.07
C ASP A 29 6.80 3.81 11.79
N GLU A 30 7.36 5.02 11.87
CA GLU A 30 6.65 6.25 11.49
C GLU A 30 6.32 6.26 10.00
N ILE A 31 7.25 5.85 9.14
CA ILE A 31 7.00 5.73 7.69
C ILE A 31 5.87 4.73 7.43
N LEU A 32 5.91 3.53 8.01
CA LEU A 32 4.84 2.53 7.86
C LEU A 32 3.50 3.06 8.37
N SER A 33 3.48 3.72 9.52
CA SER A 33 2.27 4.33 10.09
C SER A 33 1.66 5.37 9.17
N LEU A 34 2.48 6.21 8.52
CA LEU A 34 2.02 7.21 7.56
C LEU A 34 1.46 6.56 6.30
N ILE A 35 2.11 5.52 5.77
CA ILE A 35 1.62 4.74 4.63
C ILE A 35 0.24 4.15 4.98
N ASP A 36 0.13 3.44 6.10
CA ASP A 36 -1.11 2.80 6.51
C ASP A 36 -2.23 3.84 6.72
N LYS A 37 -1.92 5.00 7.30
CA LYS A 37 -2.86 6.10 7.46
C LYS A 37 -3.34 6.67 6.12
N ASN A 38 -2.48 6.72 5.11
CA ASN A 38 -2.82 7.23 3.79
C ASN A 38 -3.59 6.22 2.95
N LEU A 39 -3.26 4.93 3.08
CA LEU A 39 -3.92 3.85 2.34
C LEU A 39 -5.26 3.44 2.95
N TYR A 40 -5.37 3.44 4.30
CA TYR A 40 -6.55 2.95 5.00
C TYR A 40 -7.31 4.09 5.68
N SER A 41 -8.50 4.37 5.20
CA SER A 41 -9.45 5.26 5.85
C SER A 41 -10.61 4.48 6.47
N LYS A 42 -11.37 5.11 7.38
CA LYS A 42 -12.54 4.47 8.02
C LYS A 42 -13.55 3.96 7.00
N SER A 43 -13.73 4.69 5.90
CA SER A 43 -14.56 4.28 4.76
C SER A 43 -14.10 4.99 3.50
N GLN A 44 -14.20 4.28 2.38
CA GLN A 44 -13.82 4.78 1.05
C GLN A 44 -14.85 4.40 0.01
N VAL A 45 -15.08 5.29 -0.94
CA VAL A 45 -15.82 4.99 -2.17
C VAL A 45 -14.99 5.47 -3.35
N TYR A 46 -14.63 4.55 -4.23
CA TYR A 46 -13.82 4.90 -5.40
C TYR A 46 -14.25 4.16 -6.65
N THR A 47 -13.91 4.73 -7.79
CA THR A 47 -14.02 4.08 -9.10
C THR A 47 -12.62 3.87 -9.64
N SER A 48 -12.34 2.65 -10.08
CA SER A 48 -11.01 2.27 -10.56
C SER A 48 -11.07 1.56 -11.90
N LYS A 49 -9.92 1.51 -12.56
CA LYS A 49 -9.72 0.76 -13.80
C LYS A 49 -8.55 -0.19 -13.62
N MET A 50 -8.77 -1.46 -13.88
CA MET A 50 -7.75 -2.49 -13.92
C MET A 50 -7.44 -2.81 -15.39
N ILE A 51 -6.18 -2.68 -15.79
CA ILE A 51 -5.73 -3.05 -17.12
C ILE A 51 -5.06 -4.41 -17.05
N VAL A 52 -5.64 -5.40 -17.70
CA VAL A 52 -5.10 -6.76 -17.77
C VAL A 52 -4.40 -6.92 -19.10
N HIS A 53 -3.08 -7.05 -19.08
CA HIS A 53 -2.24 -7.24 -20.24
C HIS A 53 -2.20 -8.72 -20.64
N GLY A 54 -2.74 -9.05 -21.79
CA GLY A 54 -2.64 -10.39 -22.39
C GLY A 54 -1.55 -10.46 -23.45
N ARG A 55 -1.26 -11.65 -23.94
CA ARG A 55 -0.23 -11.87 -24.99
C ARG A 55 -0.49 -11.11 -26.28
N ARG A 56 -1.75 -10.90 -26.67
CA ARG A 56 -2.13 -10.25 -27.94
C ARG A 56 -2.87 -8.95 -27.75
N THR A 57 -3.67 -8.86 -26.69
CA THR A 57 -4.55 -7.70 -26.44
C THR A 57 -4.60 -7.42 -24.95
N SER A 58 -4.72 -6.14 -24.59
CA SER A 58 -5.03 -5.71 -23.24
C SER A 58 -6.51 -5.44 -23.11
N ARG A 59 -7.07 -5.65 -21.93
CA ARG A 59 -8.45 -5.31 -21.62
C ARG A 59 -8.52 -4.44 -20.37
N THR A 60 -9.41 -3.46 -20.39
CA THR A 60 -9.66 -2.57 -19.26
C THR A 60 -10.97 -2.98 -18.59
N ILE A 61 -10.90 -3.22 -17.31
CA ILE A 61 -12.04 -3.55 -16.44
C ILE A 61 -12.25 -2.36 -15.52
N SER A 62 -13.44 -1.74 -15.56
CA SER A 62 -13.77 -0.68 -14.61
C SER A 62 -14.73 -1.19 -13.55
N PHE A 63 -14.56 -0.69 -12.33
CA PHE A 63 -15.37 -1.07 -11.19
C PHE A 63 -15.52 0.09 -10.21
N LYS A 64 -16.58 0.03 -9.42
CA LYS A 64 -16.78 0.91 -8.26
C LYS A 64 -16.75 0.06 -7.00
N ALA A 65 -16.03 0.55 -6.00
CA ALA A 65 -15.88 -0.13 -4.72
C ALA A 65 -16.34 0.77 -3.57
N TRP A 66 -16.91 0.15 -2.56
CA TRP A 66 -17.25 0.71 -1.26
C TRP A 66 -16.56 -0.11 -0.20
N VAL A 67 -15.72 0.51 0.59
CA VAL A 67 -14.85 -0.16 1.56
C VAL A 67 -15.07 0.45 2.95
N VAL A 68 -15.13 -0.38 3.97
CA VAL A 68 -15.20 0.04 5.37
C VAL A 68 -14.12 -0.70 6.16
N GLY A 69 -13.15 0.05 6.64
CA GLY A 69 -11.94 -0.51 7.26
C GLY A 69 -11.20 -1.44 6.30
N THR A 70 -10.60 -2.49 6.84
CA THR A 70 -9.89 -3.53 6.09
C THR A 70 -10.74 -4.79 5.87
N ASN A 71 -11.89 -4.87 6.54
CA ASN A 71 -12.66 -6.10 6.68
C ASN A 71 -13.87 -6.18 5.74
N LYS A 72 -14.39 -5.05 5.26
CA LYS A 72 -15.61 -5.02 4.46
C LYS A 72 -15.40 -4.27 3.16
N ALA A 73 -15.69 -4.93 2.05
CA ALA A 73 -15.66 -4.31 0.74
C ALA A 73 -16.79 -4.84 -0.14
N PHE A 74 -17.46 -3.94 -0.83
CA PHE A 74 -18.41 -4.28 -1.87
C PHE A 74 -17.92 -3.68 -3.18
N THR A 75 -17.76 -4.51 -4.21
CA THR A 75 -17.30 -4.10 -5.53
C THR A 75 -18.37 -4.43 -6.58
N LYS A 76 -18.66 -3.46 -7.44
CA LYS A 76 -19.53 -3.64 -8.60
C LYS A 76 -18.74 -3.37 -9.87
N TYR A 77 -18.65 -4.36 -10.74
CA TYR A 77 -18.01 -4.24 -12.05
C TYR A 77 -18.94 -3.49 -13.02
N LEU A 78 -18.38 -2.53 -13.74
CA LEU A 78 -19.11 -1.60 -14.61
C LEU A 78 -18.86 -1.90 -16.09
N SER A 79 -17.64 -2.31 -16.45
CA SER A 79 -17.25 -2.66 -17.83
C SER A 79 -16.10 -3.66 -17.83
N PRO A 80 -15.84 -4.36 -18.95
CA PRO A 80 -16.62 -4.41 -20.19
C PRO A 80 -17.97 -5.10 -20.02
N ALA A 81 -18.80 -5.13 -21.05
CA ALA A 81 -20.15 -5.72 -21.00
C ALA A 81 -20.21 -7.15 -20.45
N ARG A 82 -19.16 -7.95 -20.70
CA ARG A 82 -19.02 -9.30 -20.18
C ARG A 82 -18.94 -9.35 -18.65
N GLU A 83 -18.32 -8.37 -18.03
CA GLU A 83 -18.07 -8.31 -16.57
C GLU A 83 -19.10 -7.40 -15.86
N ALA A 84 -19.81 -6.57 -16.65
CA ALA A 84 -20.75 -5.58 -16.12
C ALA A 84 -21.86 -6.25 -15.30
N GLY A 85 -22.13 -5.69 -14.11
CA GLY A 85 -23.13 -6.20 -13.18
C GLY A 85 -22.63 -7.31 -12.26
N THR A 86 -21.46 -7.89 -12.49
CA THR A 86 -20.80 -8.77 -11.51
C THR A 86 -20.56 -7.97 -10.23
N LYS A 87 -20.79 -8.59 -9.08
CA LYS A 87 -20.61 -8.00 -7.77
C LYS A 87 -19.72 -8.91 -6.91
N MET A 88 -18.93 -8.29 -6.06
CA MET A 88 -18.15 -9.02 -5.05
C MET A 88 -18.39 -8.42 -3.68
N LEU A 89 -18.46 -9.25 -2.66
CA LEU A 89 -18.62 -8.86 -1.27
C LEU A 89 -17.55 -9.56 -0.44
N LYS A 90 -16.65 -8.77 0.15
CA LYS A 90 -15.79 -9.18 1.27
C LYS A 90 -16.48 -8.80 2.56
N ASN A 91 -16.56 -9.73 3.49
CA ASN A 91 -16.99 -9.47 4.86
C ASN A 91 -16.17 -10.34 5.79
N ASP A 92 -15.23 -9.73 6.49
CA ASP A 92 -14.20 -10.35 7.29
C ASP A 92 -13.38 -11.38 6.47
N ASP A 93 -13.41 -12.63 6.84
CA ASP A 93 -12.70 -13.75 6.21
C ASP A 93 -13.44 -14.40 5.03
N LYS A 94 -14.59 -13.85 4.63
CA LYS A 94 -15.45 -14.44 3.61
C LYS A 94 -15.56 -13.55 2.39
N LEU A 95 -15.50 -14.20 1.22
CA LEU A 95 -15.64 -13.55 -0.08
C LEU A 95 -16.74 -14.23 -0.89
N TRP A 96 -17.63 -13.43 -1.46
CA TRP A 96 -18.69 -13.90 -2.37
C TRP A 96 -18.60 -13.16 -3.69
N THR A 97 -18.98 -13.85 -4.75
CA THR A 97 -19.20 -13.25 -6.06
C THR A 97 -20.61 -13.56 -6.56
N TYR A 98 -21.25 -12.56 -7.13
CA TYR A 98 -22.53 -12.67 -7.84
C TYR A 98 -22.31 -12.52 -9.33
N SER A 99 -22.85 -13.44 -10.12
CA SER A 99 -22.86 -13.38 -11.59
C SER A 99 -24.24 -13.03 -12.10
N PRO A 100 -24.40 -11.90 -12.81
CA PRO A 100 -25.69 -11.53 -13.40
C PRO A 100 -26.12 -12.44 -14.56
N GLN A 101 -25.16 -13.11 -15.23
CA GLN A 101 -25.46 -14.03 -16.34
C GLN A 101 -26.17 -15.30 -15.89
N THR A 102 -25.89 -15.77 -14.66
CA THR A 102 -26.45 -16.99 -14.11
C THR A 102 -27.39 -16.75 -12.94
N ASP A 103 -27.51 -15.51 -12.50
CA ASP A 103 -28.22 -15.07 -11.29
C ASP A 103 -27.82 -15.87 -10.04
N ARG A 104 -26.53 -16.16 -9.90
CA ARG A 104 -26.01 -16.97 -8.79
C ARG A 104 -25.00 -16.19 -7.98
N THR A 105 -25.08 -16.39 -6.66
CA THR A 105 -24.06 -15.97 -5.72
C THR A 105 -23.32 -17.22 -5.23
N ILE A 106 -22.00 -17.19 -5.31
CA ILE A 106 -21.13 -18.27 -4.80
C ILE A 106 -20.11 -17.69 -3.82
N GLN A 107 -19.77 -18.48 -2.81
CA GLN A 107 -18.67 -18.14 -1.91
C GLN A 107 -17.35 -18.61 -2.54
N ILE A 108 -16.38 -17.69 -2.61
CA ILE A 108 -15.01 -18.01 -3.03
C ILE A 108 -14.26 -18.49 -1.78
N SER A 109 -13.85 -19.75 -1.78
CA SER A 109 -13.18 -20.36 -0.64
C SER A 109 -12.20 -21.45 -1.05
N GLY A 110 -11.33 -21.86 -0.13
CA GLY A 110 -10.36 -22.92 -0.35
C GLY A 110 -9.45 -22.67 -1.57
N HIS A 111 -9.38 -23.62 -2.49
CA HIS A 111 -8.54 -23.51 -3.70
C HIS A 111 -8.98 -22.39 -4.66
N MET A 112 -10.25 -21.96 -4.60
CA MET A 112 -10.75 -20.86 -5.43
C MET A 112 -10.10 -19.53 -5.07
N LEU A 113 -9.68 -19.34 -3.82
CA LEU A 113 -8.97 -18.11 -3.41
C LEU A 113 -7.66 -17.91 -4.17
N ARG A 114 -7.03 -18.96 -4.65
CA ARG A 114 -5.79 -18.89 -5.46
C ARG A 114 -6.03 -18.60 -6.93
N GLN A 115 -7.30 -18.56 -7.38
CA GLN A 115 -7.62 -18.18 -8.76
C GLN A 115 -7.46 -16.67 -8.97
N SER A 116 -7.14 -16.29 -10.20
CA SER A 116 -6.97 -14.90 -10.59
C SER A 116 -8.28 -14.15 -10.63
N VAL A 117 -8.26 -12.92 -10.12
CA VAL A 117 -9.39 -11.98 -10.20
C VAL A 117 -9.52 -11.50 -11.63
N MET A 118 -10.62 -11.83 -12.28
CA MET A 118 -10.91 -11.41 -13.66
C MET A 118 -9.77 -11.73 -14.64
N GLY A 119 -8.94 -12.76 -14.36
CA GLY A 119 -7.81 -13.17 -15.21
C GLY A 119 -6.63 -12.20 -15.19
N SER A 120 -6.50 -11.39 -14.15
CA SER A 120 -5.30 -10.62 -13.82
C SER A 120 -4.27 -11.49 -13.08
N ASP A 121 -3.12 -10.92 -12.77
CA ASP A 121 -2.10 -11.56 -11.93
C ASP A 121 -2.48 -11.55 -10.45
N MET A 122 -3.44 -10.73 -10.05
CA MET A 122 -3.96 -10.65 -8.68
C MET A 122 -4.88 -11.84 -8.39
N SER A 123 -4.67 -12.55 -7.30
CA SER A 123 -5.54 -13.62 -6.83
C SER A 123 -6.66 -13.08 -5.92
N TYR A 124 -7.71 -13.89 -5.71
CA TYR A 124 -8.71 -13.55 -4.70
C TYR A 124 -8.10 -13.54 -3.28
N ASN A 125 -7.06 -14.34 -3.03
CA ASN A 125 -6.36 -14.33 -1.76
C ASN A 125 -5.69 -12.97 -1.51
N ASP A 126 -5.07 -12.38 -2.53
CA ASP A 126 -4.45 -11.05 -2.43
C ASP A 126 -5.48 -9.97 -2.03
N MET A 127 -6.72 -10.08 -2.53
CA MET A 127 -7.81 -9.18 -2.12
C MET A 127 -8.24 -9.39 -0.66
N MET A 128 -8.07 -10.59 -0.13
CA MET A 128 -8.41 -10.91 1.26
C MET A 128 -7.32 -10.47 2.24
N GLU A 129 -6.06 -10.39 1.79
CA GLU A 129 -4.88 -10.02 2.58
C GLU A 129 -4.71 -8.49 2.78
N GLU A 130 -5.68 -7.66 2.36
CA GLU A 130 -5.63 -6.21 2.60
C GLU A 130 -5.71 -5.89 4.09
N GLN A 131 -4.54 -5.71 4.70
CA GLN A 131 -4.35 -5.32 6.11
C GLN A 131 -3.21 -4.30 6.19
N PRO A 132 -3.15 -3.48 7.26
CA PRO A 132 -2.07 -2.54 7.47
C PRO A 132 -0.69 -3.20 7.39
N LEU A 133 0.26 -2.52 6.74
CA LEU A 133 1.61 -3.06 6.56
C LEU A 133 2.29 -3.33 7.91
N MET A 134 2.04 -2.47 8.90
CA MET A 134 2.57 -2.65 10.25
C MET A 134 2.10 -3.95 10.92
N GLU A 135 0.91 -4.44 10.60
CA GLU A 135 0.39 -5.70 11.16
C GLU A 135 0.98 -6.92 10.45
N MET A 136 1.25 -6.79 9.15
CA MET A 136 1.70 -7.91 8.31
C MET A 136 3.21 -8.07 8.24
N TYR A 137 3.97 -6.95 8.32
CA TYR A 137 5.41 -6.96 8.01
C TYR A 137 6.25 -6.27 9.08
N GLU A 138 7.47 -6.78 9.22
CA GLU A 138 8.58 -6.06 9.79
C GLU A 138 9.34 -5.36 8.65
N ALA A 139 9.68 -4.09 8.84
CA ALA A 139 10.31 -3.29 7.79
C ALA A 139 11.73 -2.87 8.17
N THR A 140 12.59 -2.83 7.17
CA THR A 140 13.93 -2.26 7.26
C THR A 140 14.10 -1.18 6.21
N LEU A 141 14.59 0.01 6.59
CA LEU A 141 14.93 1.07 5.65
C LEU A 141 16.28 0.72 4.99
N GLU A 142 16.26 0.46 3.68
CA GLU A 142 17.48 0.19 2.90
C GLU A 142 18.18 1.49 2.45
N GLY A 143 17.43 2.60 2.31
CA GLY A 143 17.97 3.89 1.90
C GLY A 143 16.93 4.81 1.26
N ILE A 144 17.45 5.81 0.56
CA ILE A 144 16.65 6.73 -0.25
C ILE A 144 17.15 6.63 -1.69
N GLU A 145 16.24 6.48 -2.65
CA GLU A 145 16.53 6.47 -4.09
C GLU A 145 15.83 7.65 -4.76
N LEU A 146 16.50 8.24 -5.75
CA LEU A 146 15.94 9.29 -6.61
C LEU A 146 15.46 8.67 -7.93
N MET A 147 14.18 8.83 -8.25
CA MET A 147 13.57 8.38 -9.51
C MET A 147 12.67 9.49 -10.04
N ASP A 148 12.79 9.83 -11.32
CA ASP A 148 11.98 10.85 -12.00
C ASP A 148 11.87 12.18 -11.21
N ASP A 149 13.03 12.68 -10.72
CA ASP A 149 13.17 13.90 -9.89
C ASP A 149 12.44 13.86 -8.53
N ARG A 150 12.05 12.67 -8.05
CA ARG A 150 11.43 12.45 -6.75
C ARG A 150 12.23 11.50 -5.89
N SER A 151 12.25 11.76 -4.59
CA SER A 151 12.94 10.93 -3.60
C SER A 151 11.97 9.88 -3.02
N TYR A 152 12.49 8.65 -2.85
CA TYR A 152 11.73 7.53 -2.31
C TYR A 152 12.48 6.85 -1.18
N HIS A 153 11.80 6.60 -0.08
CA HIS A 153 12.29 5.65 0.91
C HIS A 153 12.19 4.24 0.33
N VAL A 154 13.30 3.49 0.37
CA VAL A 154 13.31 2.08 -0.04
C VAL A 154 13.20 1.23 1.20
N LEU A 155 12.08 0.52 1.33
CA LEU A 155 11.82 -0.37 2.46
C LEU A 155 11.86 -1.83 2.01
N PHE A 156 12.56 -2.65 2.78
CA PHE A 156 12.44 -4.10 2.71
C PHE A 156 11.48 -4.58 3.78
N LEU A 157 10.46 -5.32 3.36
CA LEU A 157 9.40 -5.85 4.21
C LEU A 157 9.54 -7.36 4.33
N GLU A 158 9.57 -7.89 5.55
CA GLU A 158 9.56 -9.31 5.86
C GLU A 158 8.30 -9.68 6.64
N GLY A 159 7.57 -10.70 6.17
CA GLY A 159 6.29 -11.09 6.73
C GLY A 159 6.38 -11.60 8.16
N LYS A 160 5.56 -11.05 9.06
CA LYS A 160 5.40 -11.47 10.46
C LYS A 160 4.50 -12.69 10.60
N ILE A 161 3.57 -12.86 9.66
CA ILE A 161 2.53 -13.90 9.71
C ILE A 161 2.77 -14.96 8.63
N LYS A 162 2.40 -16.20 8.92
CA LYS A 162 2.52 -17.31 7.97
C LYS A 162 1.40 -17.25 6.93
N GLY A 163 1.71 -17.65 5.70
CA GLY A 163 0.71 -17.80 4.64
C GLY A 163 0.45 -16.55 3.82
N LEU A 164 1.26 -15.50 4.00
CA LEU A 164 1.21 -14.33 3.11
C LEU A 164 1.53 -14.73 1.68
N SER A 165 0.78 -14.18 0.71
CA SER A 165 1.06 -14.34 -0.73
C SER A 165 2.45 -13.82 -1.09
N TYR A 166 2.89 -12.76 -0.42
CA TYR A 166 4.20 -12.14 -0.63
C TYR A 166 4.95 -12.00 0.70
N PRO A 167 5.66 -13.04 1.16
CA PRO A 167 6.34 -13.02 2.45
C PRO A 167 7.53 -12.05 2.51
N LYS A 168 8.05 -11.63 1.36
CA LYS A 168 9.11 -10.61 1.24
C LYS A 168 8.76 -9.64 0.14
N ARG A 169 8.90 -8.35 0.42
CA ARG A 169 8.66 -7.25 -0.54
C ARG A 169 9.73 -6.20 -0.43
N ARG A 170 10.03 -5.55 -1.52
CA ARG A 170 10.73 -4.26 -1.54
C ARG A 170 9.76 -3.23 -2.09
N ILE A 171 9.59 -2.13 -1.38
CA ILE A 171 8.69 -1.05 -1.78
C ILE A 171 9.43 0.28 -1.81
N TRP A 172 9.01 1.14 -2.72
CA TRP A 172 9.48 2.51 -2.84
C TRP A 172 8.34 3.42 -2.42
N VAL A 173 8.59 4.23 -1.40
CA VAL A 173 7.60 5.11 -0.78
C VAL A 173 8.02 6.54 -1.03
N ASP A 174 7.19 7.28 -1.74
CA ASP A 174 7.43 8.69 -1.99
C ASP A 174 7.60 9.47 -0.69
N THR A 175 8.72 10.22 -0.55
CA THR A 175 9.07 10.90 0.69
C THR A 175 8.16 12.07 1.03
N GLU A 176 7.43 12.61 0.05
CA GLU A 176 6.51 13.74 0.22
C GLU A 176 5.08 13.26 0.52
N PHE A 177 4.59 12.26 -0.23
CA PHE A 177 3.21 11.80 -0.11
C PHE A 177 3.04 10.59 0.81
N MET A 178 4.10 9.87 1.13
CA MET A 178 4.05 8.61 1.91
C MET A 178 3.07 7.60 1.31
N LEU A 179 3.21 7.36 -0.02
CA LEU A 179 2.41 6.44 -0.83
C LEU A 179 3.32 5.62 -1.73
#